data_74a83860b92c0d302cb55b7c2fdd21d5
#
_entry.id   74a83860b92c0d302cb55b7c2fdd21d5
#
_cell.length_a   1.000
_cell.length_b   1.000
_cell.length_c   1.000
_cell.angle_alpha   90.00
_cell.angle_beta   90.00
_cell.angle_gamma   90.00
#
_symmetry.space_group_name_H-M   'P 1'
#
loop_
_entity.id
_entity.type
_entity.pdbx_description
1 polymer ?
#
loop_
_entity_poly.entity_id
_entity_poly.type
_entity_poly.pdbx_seq_one_letter_code
_entity_poly.pdbx_strand_id
1 'polypeptide(L)'
;MSEIKKTSPVEKIAAHYKSAISGDMKMYHVKEWDMDIYYRTTYAFKDEARILELQAAGKSVEALVESLIVKARDKDGKRLFQDADKFSLLHEADPAVLIKACAAINTGATSVTLDEAAKK
;
A
#
# COMPACT_ATOMS: atom_id res chain seq x y z
N MET A 1 -27.26 24.49 -16.41
CA MET A 1 -26.86 24.26 -16.15
C MET A 1 -26.33 24.07 -15.46
N SER A 2 -26.34 24.21 -15.48
CA SER A 2 -25.76 23.92 -14.92
C SER A 2 -25.40 23.69 -14.17
N GLU A 3 -25.44 23.98 -13.85
CA GLU A 3 -25.13 23.69 -13.19
C GLU A 3 -24.84 22.89 -12.65
N ILE A 4 -25.35 22.88 -12.69
CA ILE A 4 -25.08 21.81 -12.70
C ILE A 4 -23.86 21.38 -12.33
N LYS A 5 -23.10 21.86 -12.59
CA LYS A 5 -21.95 21.61 -12.35
C LYS A 5 -21.64 21.83 -11.03
N LYS A 6 -22.37 21.78 -10.11
CA LYS A 6 -22.04 21.84 -8.88
C LYS A 6 -21.64 20.56 -8.42
N THR A 7 -20.41 20.17 -8.50
CA THR A 7 -19.85 18.95 -7.99
C THR A 7 -19.71 19.10 -6.49
N SER A 8 -20.23 18.15 -5.74
CA SER A 8 -20.10 18.21 -4.29
C SER A 8 -18.67 17.93 -3.87
N PRO A 9 -18.29 18.34 -2.67
CA PRO A 9 -16.96 18.02 -2.17
C PRO A 9 -16.64 16.54 -2.19
N VAL A 10 -17.61 15.69 -1.83
CA VAL A 10 -17.40 14.25 -1.85
C VAL A 10 -17.12 13.75 -3.25
N GLU A 11 -17.84 14.30 -4.23
CA GLU A 11 -17.63 13.90 -5.62
C GLU A 11 -16.24 14.28 -6.10
N LYS A 12 -15.75 15.44 -5.69
CA LYS A 12 -14.40 15.85 -6.06
C LYS A 12 -13.36 14.93 -5.44
N ILE A 13 -13.56 14.55 -4.20
CA ILE A 13 -12.66 13.62 -3.52
C ILE A 13 -12.66 12.27 -4.22
N ALA A 14 -13.83 11.76 -4.55
CA ALA A 14 -13.94 10.48 -5.22
C ALA A 14 -13.32 10.50 -6.60
N ALA A 15 -13.48 11.59 -7.33
CA ALA A 15 -12.90 11.70 -8.66
C ALA A 15 -11.40 11.73 -8.60
N HIS A 16 -10.85 12.45 -7.62
CA HIS A 16 -9.41 12.50 -7.44
C HIS A 16 -8.85 11.11 -7.12
N TYR A 17 -9.52 10.41 -6.20
CA TYR A 17 -9.09 9.09 -5.81
C TYR A 17 -9.12 8.13 -7.00
N LYS A 18 -10.21 8.17 -7.77
CA LYS A 18 -10.33 7.30 -8.93
C LYS A 18 -9.22 7.57 -9.93
N SER A 19 -8.91 8.83 -10.14
CA SER A 19 -7.81 9.19 -11.03
C SER A 19 -6.48 8.67 -10.52
N ALA A 20 -6.25 8.79 -9.22
CA ALA A 20 -4.98 8.35 -8.62
C ALA A 20 -4.79 6.84 -8.73
N ILE A 21 -5.85 6.07 -8.49
CA ILE A 21 -5.70 4.61 -8.52
C ILE A 21 -5.71 4.05 -9.94
N SER A 22 -6.13 4.84 -10.92
CA SER A 22 -6.13 4.36 -12.30
C SER A 22 -4.85 4.69 -13.04
N GLY A 23 -3.92 5.39 -12.37
CA GLY A 23 -2.65 5.71 -13.00
C GLY A 23 -1.74 4.49 -13.10
N ASP A 24 -0.59 4.71 -13.71
CA ASP A 24 0.41 3.66 -13.88
C ASP A 24 0.90 3.18 -12.54
N MET A 25 1.07 1.87 -12.44
CA MET A 25 1.65 1.29 -11.24
C MET A 25 3.17 1.37 -11.32
N LYS A 26 3.79 1.45 -10.16
CA LYS A 26 5.24 1.34 -10.05
C LYS A 26 5.59 -0.13 -9.81
N MET A 27 6.85 -0.47 -10.00
CA MET A 27 7.28 -1.85 -9.87
C MET A 27 8.54 -1.92 -9.03
N TYR A 28 8.60 -2.92 -8.17
CA TYR A 28 9.78 -3.23 -7.38
C TYR A 28 10.10 -4.70 -7.54
N HIS A 29 11.31 -5.01 -7.99
CA HIS A 29 11.72 -6.39 -8.15
C HIS A 29 12.35 -6.90 -6.87
N VAL A 30 11.80 -7.97 -6.33
CA VAL A 30 12.35 -8.61 -5.15
C VAL A 30 13.27 -9.71 -5.62
N LYS A 31 14.55 -9.41 -5.59
CA LYS A 31 15.56 -10.32 -6.11
C LYS A 31 15.53 -11.67 -5.41
N GLU A 32 15.41 -11.65 -4.09
CA GLU A 32 15.45 -12.87 -3.30
C GLU A 32 14.27 -13.79 -3.56
N TRP A 33 13.15 -13.21 -3.99
CA TRP A 33 11.94 -13.98 -4.29
C TRP A 33 11.75 -14.17 -5.79
N ASP A 34 12.62 -13.55 -6.59
CA ASP A 34 12.52 -13.58 -8.04
C ASP A 34 11.11 -13.22 -8.47
N MET A 35 10.65 -12.07 -8.00
CA MET A 35 9.26 -11.67 -8.14
C MET A 35 9.16 -10.17 -8.33
N ASP A 36 8.31 -9.75 -9.27
CA ASP A 36 8.01 -8.34 -9.48
C ASP A 36 6.76 -7.98 -8.72
N ILE A 37 6.85 -6.96 -7.89
CA ILE A 37 5.70 -6.45 -7.16
C ILE A 37 5.30 -5.12 -7.77
N TYR A 38 4.05 -5.04 -8.23
CA TYR A 38 3.52 -3.79 -8.73
C TYR A 38 2.69 -3.13 -7.64
N TYR A 39 2.71 -1.82 -7.59
CA TYR A 39 2.02 -1.10 -6.54
C TYR A 39 1.66 0.30 -7.00
N ARG A 40 0.67 0.87 -6.30
CA ARG A 40 0.27 2.25 -6.54
C ARG A 40 0.70 3.08 -5.35
N THR A 41 0.67 4.39 -5.53
CA THR A 41 1.02 5.28 -4.43
C THR A 41 -0.19 5.68 -3.61
N THR A 42 -1.38 5.30 -4.05
CA THR A 42 -2.62 5.64 -3.36
C THR A 42 -3.47 4.40 -3.18
N TYR A 43 -4.03 4.24 -2.00
CA TYR A 43 -4.91 3.12 -1.68
C TYR A 43 -6.08 3.64 -0.86
N ALA A 44 -7.14 2.82 -0.75
CA ALA A 44 -8.31 3.22 0.00
C ALA A 44 -7.97 3.45 1.46
N PHE A 45 -8.61 4.46 2.05
CA PHE A 45 -8.32 4.81 3.43
C PHE A 45 -8.59 3.65 4.38
N LYS A 46 -9.61 2.85 4.11
CA LYS A 46 -9.91 1.74 5.01
C LYS A 46 -8.75 0.74 5.07
N ASP A 47 -8.04 0.56 3.95
CA ASP A 47 -6.88 -0.32 3.93
C ASP A 47 -5.73 0.29 4.70
N GLU A 48 -5.50 1.59 4.51
CA GLU A 48 -4.45 2.28 5.25
C GLU A 48 -4.78 2.32 6.74
N ALA A 49 -6.06 2.50 7.07
CA ALA A 49 -6.47 2.57 8.47
C ALA A 49 -6.18 1.25 9.18
N ARG A 50 -6.41 0.14 8.51
CA ARG A 50 -6.12 -1.17 9.12
C ARG A 50 -4.63 -1.30 9.46
N ILE A 51 -3.78 -0.86 8.55
CA ILE A 51 -2.34 -0.90 8.77
C ILE A 51 -1.96 -0.01 9.94
N LEU A 52 -2.53 1.20 9.98
CA LEU A 52 -2.24 2.13 11.05
C LEU A 52 -2.73 1.62 12.41
N GLU A 53 -3.88 0.96 12.43
CA GLU A 53 -4.38 0.37 13.66
C GLU A 53 -3.41 -0.66 14.21
N LEU A 54 -2.86 -1.51 13.35
CA LEU A 54 -1.91 -2.51 13.78
C LEU A 54 -0.65 -1.86 14.32
N GLN A 55 -0.19 -0.80 13.67
CA GLN A 55 0.98 -0.08 14.15
C GLN A 55 0.73 0.56 15.50
N ALA A 56 -0.44 1.16 15.67
CA ALA A 56 -0.79 1.81 16.92
C ALA A 56 -0.90 0.81 18.07
N ALA A 57 -1.28 -0.43 17.75
CA ALA A 57 -1.38 -1.48 18.74
C ALA A 57 -0.03 -2.14 19.05
N GLY A 58 1.04 -1.65 18.46
CA GLY A 58 2.36 -2.21 18.68
C GLY A 58 2.64 -3.46 17.86
N LYS A 59 1.78 -3.76 16.89
CA LYS A 59 1.93 -4.96 16.07
C LYS A 59 2.58 -4.61 14.75
N SER A 60 3.79 -4.07 14.81
CA SER A 60 4.45 -3.56 13.62
C SER A 60 4.74 -4.65 12.58
N VAL A 61 5.06 -5.86 13.02
CA VAL A 61 5.31 -6.94 12.06
C VAL A 61 4.03 -7.29 11.32
N GLU A 62 2.92 -7.40 12.04
CA GLU A 62 1.64 -7.69 11.40
C GLU A 62 1.23 -6.55 10.47
N ALA A 63 1.56 -5.31 10.84
CA ALA A 63 1.27 -4.17 9.99
C ALA A 63 2.01 -4.25 8.67
N LEU A 64 3.27 -4.69 8.71
CA LEU A 64 4.06 -4.86 7.49
C LEU A 64 3.45 -5.92 6.59
N VAL A 65 3.06 -7.06 7.17
CA VAL A 65 2.46 -8.13 6.39
C VAL A 65 1.13 -7.68 5.80
N GLU A 66 0.33 -6.98 6.60
CA GLU A 66 -0.94 -6.46 6.09
C GLU A 66 -0.72 -5.51 4.93
N SER A 67 0.29 -4.65 5.04
CA SER A 67 0.63 -3.73 3.97
C SER A 67 0.96 -4.48 2.69
N LEU A 68 1.74 -5.54 2.81
CA LEU A 68 2.11 -6.32 1.63
C LEU A 68 0.89 -6.97 1.01
N ILE A 69 0.03 -7.58 1.82
CA ILE A 69 -1.18 -8.24 1.32
C ILE A 69 -2.08 -7.24 0.58
N VAL A 70 -2.26 -6.07 1.16
CA VAL A 70 -3.18 -5.08 0.59
C VAL A 70 -2.60 -4.43 -0.66
N LYS A 71 -1.31 -4.16 -0.67
CA LYS A 71 -0.73 -3.27 -1.68
C LYS A 71 0.02 -3.95 -2.80
N ALA A 72 0.54 -5.16 -2.58
CA ALA A 72 1.31 -5.84 -3.61
C ALA A 72 0.39 -6.39 -4.69
N ARG A 73 0.71 -6.08 -5.94
CA ARG A 73 -0.13 -6.47 -7.09
C ARG A 73 0.72 -7.10 -8.17
N ASP A 74 0.06 -7.85 -9.04
CA ASP A 74 0.72 -8.33 -10.25
C ASP A 74 0.58 -7.24 -11.33
N LYS A 75 1.11 -7.51 -12.51
CA LYS A 75 1.10 -6.51 -13.57
C LYS A 75 -0.32 -6.16 -14.03
N ASP A 76 -1.28 -7.04 -13.77
CA ASP A 76 -2.67 -6.80 -14.14
C ASP A 76 -3.44 -6.09 -13.02
N GLY A 77 -2.79 -5.76 -11.92
CA GLY A 77 -3.43 -5.06 -10.82
C GLY A 77 -4.12 -5.95 -9.82
N LYS A 78 -3.95 -7.26 -9.92
CA LYS A 78 -4.54 -8.19 -8.98
C LYS A 78 -3.62 -8.42 -7.80
N ARG A 79 -4.21 -8.74 -6.66
CA ARG A 79 -3.40 -8.99 -5.47
C ARG A 79 -2.49 -10.18 -5.66
N LEU A 80 -1.22 -9.99 -5.30
CA LEU A 80 -0.27 -11.10 -5.31
C LEU A 80 -0.48 -12.02 -4.14
N PHE A 81 -0.90 -11.48 -3.01
CA PHE A 81 -1.07 -12.25 -1.78
C PHE A 81 -2.49 -12.12 -1.27
N GLN A 82 -2.96 -13.19 -0.65
CA GLN A 82 -4.30 -13.21 -0.07
C GLN A 82 -4.20 -13.25 1.43
N ASP A 83 -5.31 -13.02 2.11
CA ASP A 83 -5.33 -13.10 3.56
C ASP A 83 -4.86 -14.47 4.04
N ALA A 84 -5.14 -15.51 3.26
CA ALA A 84 -4.72 -16.85 3.63
C ALA A 84 -3.21 -17.02 3.63
N ASP A 85 -2.48 -16.12 2.97
CA ASP A 85 -1.02 -16.19 2.92
C ASP A 85 -0.37 -15.56 4.14
N LYS A 86 -1.15 -14.96 5.02
CA LYS A 86 -0.61 -14.21 6.14
C LYS A 86 0.31 -15.04 7.02
N PHE A 87 -0.10 -16.27 7.31
CA PHE A 87 0.71 -17.14 8.16
C PHE A 87 2.09 -17.37 7.54
N SER A 88 2.12 -17.70 6.25
CA SER A 88 3.40 -17.94 5.58
C SER A 88 4.26 -16.70 5.56
N LEU A 89 3.65 -15.54 5.31
CA LEU A 89 4.41 -14.30 5.28
C LEU A 89 4.99 -13.96 6.65
N LEU A 90 4.26 -14.31 7.72
CA LEU A 90 4.73 -14.04 9.07
C LEU A 90 5.82 -15.00 9.49
N HIS A 91 5.76 -16.25 9.04
CA HIS A 91 6.61 -17.30 9.58
C HIS A 91 7.62 -17.88 8.62
N GLU A 92 7.43 -17.70 7.32
CA GLU A 92 8.28 -18.35 6.33
C GLU A 92 9.01 -17.39 5.40
N ALA A 93 8.81 -16.09 5.58
CA ALA A 93 9.51 -15.10 4.78
C ALA A 93 10.71 -14.56 5.55
N ASP A 94 11.77 -14.26 4.82
CA ASP A 94 12.94 -13.61 5.43
C ASP A 94 12.54 -12.20 5.86
N PRO A 95 12.62 -11.88 7.14
CA PRO A 95 12.18 -10.56 7.61
C PRO A 95 12.89 -9.41 6.92
N ALA A 96 14.19 -9.55 6.64
CA ALA A 96 14.93 -8.46 6.02
C ALA A 96 14.40 -8.17 4.62
N VAL A 97 14.06 -9.22 3.87
CA VAL A 97 13.54 -9.06 2.53
C VAL A 97 12.13 -8.48 2.58
N LEU A 98 11.31 -8.98 3.50
CA LEU A 98 9.95 -8.49 3.64
C LEU A 98 9.92 -7.02 4.02
N ILE A 99 10.80 -6.61 4.92
CA ILE A 99 10.89 -5.21 5.32
C ILE A 99 11.30 -4.34 4.14
N LYS A 100 12.27 -4.80 3.34
CA LYS A 100 12.70 -4.05 2.16
C LYS A 100 11.56 -3.91 1.15
N ALA A 101 10.84 -4.98 0.92
CA ALA A 101 9.73 -4.94 -0.03
C ALA A 101 8.64 -3.98 0.46
N CYS A 102 8.31 -4.04 1.73
CA CYS A 102 7.30 -3.14 2.29
C CYS A 102 7.74 -1.70 2.20
N ALA A 103 9.01 -1.42 2.49
CA ALA A 103 9.51 -0.07 2.39
C ALA A 103 9.39 0.46 0.97
N ALA A 104 9.70 -0.39 -0.01
CA ALA A 104 9.63 0.02 -1.40
C ALA A 104 8.20 0.34 -1.82
N ILE A 105 7.24 -0.50 -1.47
CA ILE A 105 5.87 -0.29 -1.92
C ILE A 105 5.15 0.81 -1.13
N ASN A 106 5.71 1.23 0.00
CA ASN A 106 5.12 2.31 0.79
C ASN A 106 5.82 3.64 0.57
N THR A 107 6.76 3.69 -0.34
CA THR A 107 7.59 4.88 -0.52
C THR A 107 6.80 6.12 -0.89
N GLY A 108 5.81 5.99 -1.74
CA GLY A 108 5.14 7.15 -2.26
C GLY A 108 4.26 7.88 -1.28
N ALA A 109 3.44 7.15 -0.55
CA ALA A 109 2.36 7.78 0.23
C ALA A 109 2.73 8.13 1.65
N THR A 110 3.43 7.24 2.32
CA THR A 110 3.65 7.40 3.75
C THR A 110 5.08 7.71 4.11
N SER A 111 5.99 7.24 3.30
CA SER A 111 7.40 7.33 3.65
C SER A 111 7.89 8.76 3.76
N VAL A 112 7.32 9.67 2.99
CA VAL A 112 7.74 11.07 3.08
C VAL A 112 7.53 11.59 4.50
N THR A 113 6.35 11.32 5.03
CA THR A 113 6.06 11.75 6.40
C THR A 113 6.97 11.07 7.41
N LEU A 114 7.20 9.79 7.21
CA LEU A 114 8.08 9.06 8.11
C LEU A 114 9.51 9.57 8.03
N ASP A 115 9.97 9.88 6.83
CA ASP A 115 11.30 10.42 6.66
C ASP A 115 11.45 11.74 7.41
N GLU A 116 10.46 12.60 7.29
CA GLU A 116 10.52 13.86 7.98
C GLU A 116 10.54 13.66 9.49
N ALA A 117 9.74 12.72 9.97
CA ALA A 117 9.74 12.41 11.38
C ALA A 117 11.08 11.86 11.82
N ALA A 118 11.69 11.03 11.00
CA ALA A 118 12.96 10.42 11.32
C ALA A 118 14.08 11.46 11.38
N LYS A 119 13.96 12.52 10.61
CA LYS A 119 15.00 13.55 10.58
C LYS A 119 14.97 14.46 11.79
N LYS A 120 13.92 14.39 12.54
CA LYS A 120 13.80 15.23 13.72
C LYS A 120 14.27 14.50 14.95
#